data_8fcbf8b6b208fe245c8c9e7c11beeafc
#
_entry.id   8fcbf8b6b208fe245c8c9e7c11beeafc
#
_cell.length_a   1.000
_cell.length_b   1.000
_cell.length_c   1.000
_cell.angle_alpha   90.00
_cell.angle_beta   90.00
_cell.angle_gamma   90.00
#
_symmetry.space_group_name_H-M   'P 1'
#
loop_
_entity.id
_entity.type
_entity.pdbx_description
1 polymer ?
#
loop_
_entity_poly.entity_id
_entity_poly.type
_entity_poly.pdbx_seq_one_letter_code
_entity_poly.pdbx_strand_id
1 'polypeptide(L)'
;TIFRIGDLSSRYDDGHFQSNINENAIYSRLKSLLEIAAVPDSILNNNLEFTPVDFASKALVKIIWSNNGLDRIFHIYNPNMVTTKVLLNYMNLLGYNVKVISQEDFINLVKSLSTDEINQSKISGIINDFTKNNDMIYNHIIKEDNSITCKYLNSLGFYWPELDFEYFKKLIKYMQEVGFIK
;
A
#
# COMPACT_ATOMS: atom_id res chain seq x y z
N THR A 1 -10.09 -16.90 -18.87
CA THR A 1 -9.00 -16.46 -17.97
C THR A 1 -9.53 -15.43 -16.99
N ILE A 2 -9.16 -15.54 -15.72
CA ILE A 2 -9.54 -14.61 -14.65
C ILE A 2 -8.26 -13.96 -14.13
N PHE A 3 -8.25 -12.64 -13.99
CA PHE A 3 -7.18 -11.89 -13.36
C PHE A 3 -7.68 -11.31 -12.03
N ARG A 4 -7.02 -11.64 -10.95
CA ARG A 4 -7.21 -11.04 -9.63
C ARG A 4 -6.05 -10.10 -9.38
N ILE A 5 -6.34 -8.81 -9.32
CA ILE A 5 -5.32 -7.77 -9.21
C ILE A 5 -5.24 -7.36 -7.74
N GLY A 6 -4.02 -7.24 -7.23
CA GLY A 6 -3.76 -6.77 -5.89
C GLY A 6 -3.88 -5.25 -5.74
N ASP A 7 -3.25 -4.73 -4.72
CA ASP A 7 -3.32 -3.32 -4.35
C ASP A 7 -2.54 -2.43 -5.33
N LEU A 8 -3.24 -1.88 -6.33
CA LEU A 8 -2.60 -1.00 -7.32
C LEU A 8 -2.04 0.27 -6.68
N SER A 9 -0.82 0.57 -7.03
CA SER A 9 -0.08 1.74 -6.58
C SER A 9 0.46 2.55 -7.75
N SER A 10 1.15 3.65 -7.46
CA SER A 10 1.72 4.56 -8.47
C SER A 10 2.62 3.83 -9.47
N ARG A 11 2.78 4.41 -10.64
CA ARG A 11 3.71 3.93 -11.65
C ARG A 11 5.13 3.89 -11.08
N TYR A 12 5.86 2.83 -11.39
CA TYR A 12 7.22 2.66 -10.92
C TYR A 12 8.18 3.71 -11.52
N ASP A 13 7.94 4.07 -12.79
CA ASP A 13 8.85 4.95 -13.53
C ASP A 13 8.85 6.38 -12.98
N ASP A 14 7.68 6.98 -12.71
CA ASP A 14 7.54 8.40 -12.37
C ASP A 14 6.70 8.73 -11.14
N GLY A 15 6.12 7.71 -10.50
CA GLY A 15 5.31 7.90 -9.30
C GLY A 15 3.88 8.38 -9.53
N HIS A 16 3.46 8.63 -10.78
CA HIS A 16 2.10 9.07 -11.08
C HIS A 16 1.07 7.99 -10.73
N PHE A 17 -0.09 8.45 -10.26
CA PHE A 17 -1.23 7.61 -9.97
C PHE A 17 -2.51 8.18 -10.60
N GLN A 18 -3.62 7.49 -10.44
CA GLN A 18 -4.91 7.92 -10.98
C GLN A 18 -5.43 9.20 -10.30
N SER A 19 -6.26 9.97 -11.00
CA SER A 19 -6.77 11.25 -10.52
C SER A 19 -7.69 11.14 -9.31
N ASN A 20 -8.36 9.99 -9.10
CA ASN A 20 -9.22 9.73 -7.95
C ASN A 20 -8.46 9.14 -6.74
N ILE A 21 -7.26 9.61 -6.47
CA ILE A 21 -6.41 9.16 -5.36
C ILE A 21 -7.14 9.14 -4.01
N ASN A 22 -8.10 10.04 -3.80
CA ASN A 22 -8.91 10.13 -2.57
C ASN A 22 -9.75 8.88 -2.30
N GLU A 23 -10.06 8.09 -3.32
CA GLU A 23 -10.88 6.87 -3.21
C GLU A 23 -10.03 5.62 -3.00
N ASN A 24 -8.70 5.75 -3.07
CA ASN A 24 -7.80 4.61 -2.89
C ASN A 24 -7.46 4.40 -1.42
N ALA A 25 -7.74 3.18 -0.92
CA ALA A 25 -7.58 2.83 0.49
C ALA A 25 -6.11 2.91 0.97
N ILE A 26 -5.14 2.47 0.14
CA ILE A 26 -3.71 2.51 0.50
C ILE A 26 -3.25 3.94 0.69
N TYR A 27 -3.56 4.83 -0.27
CA TYR A 27 -3.16 6.23 -0.22
C TYR A 27 -3.85 6.96 0.93
N SER A 28 -5.14 6.71 1.17
CA SER A 28 -5.87 7.27 2.30
C SER A 28 -5.27 6.83 3.64
N ARG A 29 -4.89 5.55 3.76
CA ARG A 29 -4.20 5.03 4.95
C ARG A 29 -2.83 5.68 5.13
N LEU A 30 -2.03 5.75 4.08
CA LEU A 30 -0.71 6.38 4.13
C LEU A 30 -0.82 7.86 4.53
N LYS A 31 -1.75 8.60 3.94
CA LYS A 31 -2.06 9.97 4.32
C LYS A 31 -2.38 10.09 5.82
N SER A 32 -3.29 9.26 6.32
CA SER A 32 -3.67 9.28 7.74
C SER A 32 -2.47 9.05 8.65
N LEU A 33 -1.61 8.07 8.37
CA LEU A 33 -0.42 7.80 9.17
C LEU A 33 0.57 8.98 9.15
N LEU A 34 0.74 9.63 8.00
CA LEU A 34 1.60 10.81 7.87
C LEU A 34 1.03 12.03 8.62
N GLU A 35 -0.28 12.27 8.54
CA GLU A 35 -0.93 13.40 9.21
C GLU A 35 -1.03 13.23 10.74
N ILE A 36 -1.20 11.98 11.22
CA ILE A 36 -1.15 11.65 12.64
C ILE A 36 0.30 11.66 13.16
N ALA A 37 1.27 11.45 12.27
CA ALA A 37 2.70 11.31 12.55
C ALA A 37 3.00 10.20 13.58
N ALA A 38 2.20 9.12 13.58
CA ALA A 38 2.36 7.98 14.47
C ALA A 38 1.93 6.67 13.82
N VAL A 39 2.57 5.56 14.21
CA VAL A 39 2.18 4.19 13.88
C VAL A 39 2.26 3.34 15.14
N PRO A 40 1.38 2.33 15.31
CA PRO A 40 1.48 1.42 16.43
C PRO A 40 2.62 0.41 16.22
N ASP A 41 3.28 0.03 17.32
CA ASP A 41 4.37 -0.95 17.33
C ASP A 41 3.96 -2.33 16.80
N SER A 42 2.69 -2.70 17.02
CA SER A 42 2.13 -4.00 16.65
C SER A 42 2.15 -4.31 15.14
N ILE A 43 2.16 -3.26 14.28
CA ILE A 43 2.13 -3.45 12.82
C ILE A 43 3.49 -3.34 12.14
N LEU A 44 4.56 -3.08 12.86
CA LEU A 44 5.89 -2.81 12.27
C LEU A 44 6.40 -3.92 11.35
N ASN A 45 6.08 -5.16 11.66
CA ASN A 45 6.52 -6.33 10.89
C ASN A 45 5.48 -6.78 9.85
N ASN A 46 4.35 -6.07 9.72
CA ASN A 46 3.36 -6.40 8.71
C ASN A 46 3.88 -6.06 7.32
N ASN A 47 3.70 -6.99 6.40
CA ASN A 47 3.99 -6.76 5.00
C ASN A 47 2.90 -5.89 4.37
N LEU A 48 3.35 -4.94 3.56
CA LEU A 48 2.50 -4.05 2.79
C LEU A 48 2.71 -4.36 1.31
N GLU A 49 1.62 -4.62 0.62
CA GLU A 49 1.62 -4.81 -0.81
C GLU A 49 1.51 -3.45 -1.53
N PHE A 50 2.37 -3.25 -2.49
CA PHE A 50 2.27 -2.16 -3.47
C PHE A 50 2.52 -2.76 -4.86
N THR A 51 1.52 -2.73 -5.71
CA THR A 51 1.61 -3.24 -7.07
C THR A 51 1.65 -2.08 -8.06
N PRO A 52 2.83 -1.69 -8.59
CA PRO A 52 2.92 -0.59 -9.54
C PRO A 52 2.04 -0.85 -10.77
N VAL A 53 1.15 0.11 -11.08
CA VAL A 53 0.11 -0.06 -12.11
C VAL A 53 0.67 -0.30 -13.51
N ASP A 54 1.82 0.29 -13.83
CA ASP A 54 2.52 0.09 -15.10
C ASP A 54 3.11 -1.34 -15.20
N PHE A 55 3.59 -1.90 -14.11
CA PHE A 55 4.03 -3.31 -14.07
C PHE A 55 2.85 -4.27 -14.10
N ALA A 56 1.77 -4.00 -13.37
CA ALA A 56 0.54 -4.78 -13.45
C ALA A 56 0.01 -4.84 -14.90
N SER A 57 -0.02 -3.71 -15.60
CA SER A 57 -0.42 -3.63 -17.00
C SER A 57 0.51 -4.44 -17.93
N LYS A 58 1.82 -4.31 -17.75
CA LYS A 58 2.82 -5.10 -18.49
C LYS A 58 2.64 -6.61 -18.27
N ALA A 59 2.38 -7.03 -17.02
CA ALA A 59 2.13 -8.43 -16.68
C ALA A 59 0.88 -8.97 -17.37
N LEU A 60 -0.24 -8.22 -17.30
CA LEU A 60 -1.49 -8.58 -17.97
C LEU A 60 -1.29 -8.77 -19.49
N VAL A 61 -0.66 -7.80 -20.15
CA VAL A 61 -0.40 -7.83 -21.59
C VAL A 61 0.43 -9.07 -21.96
N LYS A 62 1.50 -9.36 -21.20
CA LYS A 62 2.34 -10.54 -21.46
C LYS A 62 1.55 -11.85 -21.33
N ILE A 63 0.70 -11.99 -20.33
CA ILE A 63 -0.12 -13.20 -20.17
C ILE A 63 -1.14 -13.33 -21.30
N ILE A 64 -1.85 -12.24 -21.64
CA ILE A 64 -2.89 -12.25 -22.68
C ILE A 64 -2.29 -12.67 -24.04
N TRP A 65 -1.10 -12.18 -24.38
CA TRP A 65 -0.46 -12.47 -25.67
C TRP A 65 0.36 -13.75 -25.70
N SER A 66 0.50 -14.45 -24.58
CA SER A 66 1.30 -15.68 -24.51
C SER A 66 0.63 -16.92 -25.12
N ASN A 67 -0.63 -16.84 -25.55
CA ASN A 67 -1.47 -17.92 -26.07
C ASN A 67 -1.63 -19.17 -25.16
N ASN A 68 -0.91 -19.24 -24.05
CA ASN A 68 -0.94 -20.35 -23.08
C ASN A 68 -1.67 -20.00 -21.76
N GLY A 69 -2.27 -18.82 -21.69
CA GLY A 69 -2.95 -18.32 -20.49
C GLY A 69 -4.44 -18.60 -20.42
N LEU A 70 -4.98 -19.44 -21.33
CA LEU A 70 -6.41 -19.73 -21.39
C LEU A 70 -6.86 -20.61 -20.20
N ASP A 71 -8.08 -20.35 -19.70
CA ASP A 71 -8.75 -21.12 -18.65
C ASP A 71 -7.99 -21.22 -17.32
N ARG A 72 -7.29 -20.16 -16.96
CA ARG A 72 -6.51 -20.04 -15.71
C ARG A 72 -6.92 -18.84 -14.90
N ILE A 73 -6.59 -18.89 -13.63
CA ILE A 73 -6.69 -17.75 -12.69
C ILE A 73 -5.27 -17.27 -12.40
N PHE A 74 -5.03 -15.98 -12.60
CA PHE A 74 -3.75 -15.32 -12.30
C PHE A 74 -3.95 -14.29 -11.19
N HIS A 75 -3.07 -14.34 -10.20
CA HIS A 75 -2.99 -13.35 -9.12
C HIS A 75 -1.88 -12.34 -9.47
N ILE A 76 -2.29 -11.15 -9.91
CA ILE A 76 -1.40 -10.11 -10.44
C ILE A 76 -1.10 -9.12 -9.32
N TYR A 77 -0.05 -9.36 -8.58
CA TYR A 77 0.48 -8.43 -7.59
C TYR A 77 1.99 -8.59 -7.43
N ASN A 78 2.63 -7.53 -6.94
CA ASN A 78 4.07 -7.54 -6.70
C ASN A 78 4.40 -8.36 -5.43
N PRO A 79 5.13 -9.48 -5.55
CA PRO A 79 5.52 -10.28 -4.39
C PRO A 79 6.60 -9.63 -3.52
N ASN A 80 7.28 -8.59 -4.04
CA ASN A 80 8.35 -7.87 -3.34
C ASN A 80 7.72 -6.85 -2.39
N MET A 81 7.10 -7.35 -1.32
CA MET A 81 6.43 -6.54 -0.31
C MET A 81 7.45 -5.81 0.56
N VAL A 82 7.06 -4.67 1.11
CA VAL A 82 7.84 -3.95 2.12
C VAL A 82 7.18 -4.07 3.49
N THR A 83 7.97 -4.12 4.56
CA THR A 83 7.39 -4.06 5.91
C THR A 83 7.02 -2.63 6.27
N THR A 84 6.04 -2.48 7.17
CA THR A 84 5.69 -1.15 7.73
C THR A 84 6.92 -0.45 8.29
N LYS A 85 7.84 -1.18 8.92
CA LYS A 85 9.10 -0.63 9.45
C LYS A 85 9.98 -0.02 8.36
N VAL A 86 10.11 -0.69 7.21
CA VAL A 86 10.89 -0.19 6.07
C VAL A 86 10.23 1.06 5.48
N LEU A 87 8.91 1.01 5.26
CA LEU A 87 8.16 2.16 4.78
C LEU A 87 8.31 3.37 5.72
N LEU A 88 8.19 3.15 7.04
CA LEU A 88 8.37 4.18 8.06
C LEU A 88 9.76 4.83 7.98
N ASN A 89 10.81 4.04 7.80
CA ASN A 89 12.16 4.56 7.62
C ASN A 89 12.24 5.46 6.38
N TYR A 90 11.63 5.06 5.26
CA TYR A 90 11.58 5.88 4.05
C TYR A 90 10.83 7.19 4.27
N MET A 91 9.68 7.16 4.96
CA MET A 91 8.91 8.37 5.27
C MET A 91 9.72 9.32 6.17
N ASN A 92 10.45 8.79 7.16
CA ASN A 92 11.28 9.61 8.04
C ASN A 92 12.49 10.21 7.31
N LEU A 93 13.09 9.50 6.36
CA LEU A 93 14.12 10.06 5.47
C LEU A 93 13.58 11.20 4.58
N LEU A 94 12.28 11.18 4.27
CA LEU A 94 11.59 12.26 3.54
C LEU A 94 11.13 13.41 4.45
N GLY A 95 11.39 13.34 5.77
CA GLY A 95 11.15 14.43 6.72
C GLY A 95 9.82 14.37 7.47
N TYR A 96 9.05 13.28 7.38
CA TYR A 96 7.72 13.20 8.02
C TYR A 96 7.73 12.95 9.53
N ASN A 97 8.87 12.51 10.11
CA ASN A 97 9.03 12.31 11.56
C ASN A 97 7.94 11.45 12.23
N VAL A 98 7.49 10.40 11.54
CA VAL A 98 6.47 9.48 12.05
C VAL A 98 7.05 8.65 13.19
N LYS A 99 6.39 8.64 14.34
CA LYS A 99 6.84 7.97 15.57
C LYS A 99 6.20 6.59 15.71
N VAL A 100 6.94 5.68 16.29
CA VAL A 100 6.39 4.40 16.77
C VAL A 100 5.91 4.60 18.20
N ILE A 101 4.65 4.25 18.47
CA ILE A 101 4.05 4.31 19.81
C ILE A 101 3.42 2.95 20.13
N SER A 102 3.08 2.72 21.39
CA SER A 102 2.37 1.49 21.79
C SER A 102 1.02 1.40 21.08
N GLN A 103 0.51 0.19 20.88
CA GLN A 103 -0.83 0.01 20.32
C GLN A 103 -1.90 0.70 21.14
N GLU A 104 -1.78 0.68 22.48
CA GLU A 104 -2.72 1.34 23.39
C GLU A 104 -2.71 2.85 23.20
N ASP A 105 -1.53 3.47 23.17
CA ASP A 105 -1.39 4.91 22.94
C ASP A 105 -1.94 5.32 21.57
N PHE A 106 -1.70 4.49 20.55
CA PHE A 106 -2.22 4.75 19.20
C PHE A 106 -3.76 4.72 19.18
N ILE A 107 -4.39 3.72 19.82
CA ILE A 107 -5.85 3.64 19.93
C ILE A 107 -6.40 4.87 20.67
N ASN A 108 -5.76 5.28 21.78
CA ASN A 108 -6.17 6.46 22.54
C ASN A 108 -6.03 7.75 21.71
N LEU A 109 -4.95 7.87 20.94
CA LEU A 109 -4.74 8.99 20.02
C LEU A 109 -5.84 9.05 18.95
N VAL A 110 -6.14 7.94 18.29
CA VAL A 110 -7.19 7.88 17.25
C VAL A 110 -8.57 8.23 17.85
N LYS A 111 -8.89 7.72 19.05
CA LYS A 111 -10.12 8.07 19.75
C LYS A 111 -10.20 9.57 20.04
N SER A 112 -9.14 10.18 20.50
CA SER A 112 -9.11 11.63 20.77
C SER A 112 -9.33 12.45 19.49
N LEU A 113 -8.77 12.03 18.37
CA LEU A 113 -8.95 12.68 17.08
C LEU A 113 -10.36 12.45 16.49
N SER A 114 -11.03 11.36 16.83
CA SER A 114 -12.38 11.04 16.32
C SER A 114 -13.48 11.91 16.90
N THR A 115 -13.25 12.56 18.05
CA THR A 115 -14.21 13.45 18.72
C THR A 115 -14.20 14.89 18.17
N ASP A 116 -13.25 15.24 17.34
CA ASP A 116 -13.09 16.56 16.74
C ASP A 116 -13.34 16.49 15.23
N GLU A 117 -14.38 17.19 14.74
CA GLU A 117 -14.75 17.21 13.33
C GLU A 117 -13.59 17.63 12.41
N ILE A 118 -12.73 18.55 12.84
CA ILE A 118 -11.57 19.02 12.07
C ILE A 118 -10.53 17.90 11.92
N ASN A 119 -10.36 17.09 12.96
CA ASN A 119 -9.36 16.02 12.97
C ASN A 119 -9.87 14.67 12.42
N GLN A 120 -11.19 14.51 12.26
CA GLN A 120 -11.76 13.28 11.64
C GLN A 120 -11.22 13.01 10.24
N SER A 121 -10.95 14.05 9.46
CA SER A 121 -10.36 13.90 8.14
C SER A 121 -8.97 13.25 8.17
N LYS A 122 -8.19 13.46 9.24
CA LYS A 122 -6.84 12.88 9.40
C LYS A 122 -6.86 11.38 9.64
N ILE A 123 -7.94 10.86 10.22
CA ILE A 123 -8.07 9.43 10.56
C ILE A 123 -8.93 8.66 9.57
N SER A 124 -9.52 9.33 8.57
CA SER A 124 -10.47 8.72 7.64
C SER A 124 -9.93 7.47 6.93
N GLY A 125 -8.65 7.44 6.63
CA GLY A 125 -7.99 6.31 5.95
C GLY A 125 -7.73 5.10 6.85
N ILE A 126 -7.81 5.24 8.17
CA ILE A 126 -7.53 4.17 9.13
C ILE A 126 -8.72 3.82 10.04
N ILE A 127 -9.80 4.61 10.00
CA ILE A 127 -10.94 4.38 10.91
C ILE A 127 -11.59 3.01 10.71
N ASN A 128 -11.58 2.51 9.49
CA ASN A 128 -12.12 1.19 9.16
C ASN A 128 -11.21 0.03 9.58
N ASP A 129 -9.98 0.33 10.00
CA ASP A 129 -9.04 -0.68 10.49
C ASP A 129 -9.32 -1.07 11.96
N PHE A 130 -10.31 -0.41 12.59
CA PHE A 130 -10.73 -0.71 13.95
C PHE A 130 -12.04 -1.52 13.96
N THR A 131 -12.08 -2.56 14.79
CA THR A 131 -13.32 -3.28 15.08
C THR A 131 -14.25 -2.43 15.95
N LYS A 132 -15.53 -2.85 16.09
CA LYS A 132 -16.47 -2.23 17.04
C LYS A 132 -15.96 -2.23 18.49
N ASN A 133 -15.03 -3.11 18.83
CA ASN A 133 -14.41 -3.21 20.15
C ASN A 133 -13.11 -2.40 20.25
N ASN A 134 -12.78 -1.59 19.23
CA ASN A 134 -11.52 -0.83 19.12
C ASN A 134 -10.24 -1.68 19.06
N ASP A 135 -10.34 -2.95 18.67
CA ASP A 135 -9.18 -3.75 18.31
C ASP A 135 -8.82 -3.50 16.86
N MET A 136 -7.52 -3.41 16.54
CA MET A 136 -7.08 -3.26 15.16
C MET A 136 -7.24 -4.60 14.41
N ILE A 137 -7.85 -4.53 13.21
CA ILE A 137 -8.17 -5.71 12.37
C ILE A 137 -6.91 -6.34 11.73
N TYR A 138 -5.73 -5.78 11.96
CA TYR A 138 -4.48 -6.21 11.28
C TYR A 138 -4.05 -7.67 11.53
N ASN A 139 -4.75 -8.42 12.37
CA ASN A 139 -4.41 -9.81 12.67
C ASN A 139 -4.95 -10.85 11.67
N HIS A 140 -5.69 -10.44 10.66
CA HIS A 140 -6.16 -11.34 9.62
C HIS A 140 -5.22 -11.29 8.42
N ILE A 141 -4.06 -11.93 8.54
CA ILE A 141 -3.14 -12.12 7.42
C ILE A 141 -3.76 -13.19 6.52
N ILE A 142 -4.45 -12.74 5.48
CA ILE A 142 -4.75 -13.62 4.35
C ILE A 142 -3.41 -13.88 3.68
N LYS A 143 -2.94 -15.11 3.77
CA LYS A 143 -1.70 -15.52 3.11
C LYS A 143 -2.00 -15.72 1.63
N GLU A 144 -1.82 -14.68 0.87
CA GLU A 144 -1.94 -14.74 -0.58
C GLU A 144 -0.69 -15.38 -1.19
N ASP A 145 -0.89 -16.23 -2.20
CA ASP A 145 0.20 -16.87 -2.93
C ASP A 145 0.03 -16.63 -4.43
N ASN A 146 0.99 -15.92 -5.03
CA ASN A 146 1.07 -15.72 -6.48
C ASN A 146 2.27 -16.43 -7.13
N SER A 147 2.88 -17.39 -6.45
CA SER A 147 4.09 -18.07 -6.91
C SER A 147 3.93 -18.71 -8.28
N ILE A 148 2.76 -19.29 -8.58
CA ILE A 148 2.44 -19.87 -9.90
C ILE A 148 2.41 -18.77 -10.97
N THR A 149 1.76 -17.64 -10.68
CA THR A 149 1.72 -16.49 -11.59
C THR A 149 3.11 -15.93 -11.84
N CYS A 150 3.91 -15.76 -10.79
CA CYS A 150 5.29 -15.27 -10.89
C CYS A 150 6.16 -16.22 -11.74
N LYS A 151 6.09 -17.53 -11.50
CA LYS A 151 6.81 -18.52 -12.32
C LYS A 151 6.43 -18.42 -13.79
N TYR A 152 5.13 -18.26 -14.08
CA TYR A 152 4.65 -18.10 -15.44
C TYR A 152 5.16 -16.80 -16.08
N LEU A 153 5.05 -15.67 -15.38
CA LEU A 153 5.56 -14.39 -15.86
C LEU A 153 7.07 -14.40 -16.08
N ASN A 154 7.83 -15.04 -15.18
CA ASN A 154 9.29 -15.19 -15.33
C ASN A 154 9.65 -15.97 -16.60
N SER A 155 8.87 -17.01 -16.95
CA SER A 155 9.07 -17.75 -18.20
C SER A 155 8.81 -16.92 -19.46
N LEU A 156 8.04 -15.82 -19.31
CA LEU A 156 7.79 -14.84 -20.38
C LEU A 156 8.79 -13.66 -20.34
N GLY A 157 9.84 -13.73 -19.49
CA GLY A 157 10.83 -12.68 -19.34
C GLY A 157 10.31 -11.43 -18.62
N PHE A 158 9.34 -11.60 -17.72
CA PHE A 158 8.84 -10.52 -16.87
C PHE A 158 9.21 -10.78 -15.41
N TYR A 159 9.73 -9.74 -14.76
CA TYR A 159 10.09 -9.75 -13.34
C TYR A 159 9.48 -8.53 -12.65
N TRP A 160 8.94 -8.76 -11.45
CA TRP A 160 8.44 -7.68 -10.62
C TRP A 160 9.60 -6.83 -10.08
N PRO A 161 9.41 -5.51 -9.93
CA PRO A 161 10.44 -4.63 -9.42
C PRO A 161 10.57 -4.74 -7.90
N GLU A 162 11.76 -4.46 -7.38
CA GLU A 162 11.94 -4.15 -5.96
C GLU A 162 11.41 -2.76 -5.67
N LEU A 163 10.82 -2.59 -4.48
CA LEU A 163 10.26 -1.30 -4.04
C LEU A 163 11.23 -0.64 -3.07
N ASP A 164 12.10 0.18 -3.62
CA ASP A 164 13.15 0.88 -2.90
C ASP A 164 12.73 2.30 -2.44
N PHE A 165 13.66 2.99 -1.81
CA PHE A 165 13.46 4.38 -1.36
C PHE A 165 13.10 5.33 -2.52
N GLU A 166 13.70 5.17 -3.69
CA GLU A 166 13.45 6.04 -4.84
C GLU A 166 12.02 5.86 -5.39
N TYR A 167 11.48 4.63 -5.35
CA TYR A 167 10.08 4.40 -5.67
C TYR A 167 9.14 5.15 -4.73
N PHE A 168 9.32 5.01 -3.40
CA PHE A 168 8.47 5.68 -2.42
C PHE A 168 8.63 7.19 -2.43
N LYS A 169 9.82 7.70 -2.71
CA LYS A 169 10.07 9.13 -2.89
C LYS A 169 9.26 9.71 -4.06
N LYS A 170 9.19 9.01 -5.20
CA LYS A 170 8.36 9.43 -6.34
C LYS A 170 6.87 9.39 -5.98
N LEU A 171 6.41 8.31 -5.30
CA LEU A 171 5.03 8.17 -4.84
C LEU A 171 4.63 9.33 -3.92
N ILE A 172 5.43 9.63 -2.91
CA ILE A 172 5.17 10.74 -1.97
C ILE A 172 5.20 12.09 -2.69
N LYS A 173 6.17 12.30 -3.57
CA LYS A 173 6.25 13.53 -4.36
C LYS A 173 4.98 13.74 -5.17
N TYR A 174 4.45 12.71 -5.83
CA TYR A 174 3.18 12.81 -6.56
C TYR A 174 2.02 13.18 -5.61
N MET A 175 1.92 12.54 -4.42
CA MET A 175 0.89 12.89 -3.44
C MET A 175 0.96 14.37 -3.02
N GLN A 176 2.16 14.94 -2.91
CA GLN A 176 2.37 16.37 -2.62
C GLN A 176 1.98 17.26 -3.81
N GLU A 177 2.41 16.92 -5.05
CA GLU A 177 2.14 17.68 -6.26
C GLU A 177 0.63 17.81 -6.55
N VAL A 178 -0.16 16.79 -6.26
CA VAL A 178 -1.62 16.83 -6.40
C VAL A 178 -2.34 17.41 -5.17
N GLY A 179 -1.60 17.87 -4.16
CA GLY A 179 -2.16 18.45 -2.94
C GLY A 179 -2.88 17.44 -2.02
N PHE A 180 -2.60 16.14 -2.20
CA PHE A 180 -3.22 15.10 -1.39
C PHE A 180 -2.63 15.04 0.03
N ILE A 181 -1.34 15.29 0.17
CA ILE A 181 -0.62 15.50 1.44
C ILE A 181 0.17 16.80 1.39
N LYS A 182 0.61 17.28 2.56
CA LYS A 182 1.43 18.49 2.72
C LYS A 182 2.92 18.16 2.71
#